data_5641da4d71cf994d4e22ed1c878bce98
#
_entry.id   5641da4d71cf994d4e22ed1c878bce98
#
_cell.length_a   1.000
_cell.length_b   1.000
_cell.length_c   1.000
_cell.angle_alpha   90.00
_cell.angle_beta   90.00
_cell.angle_gamma   90.00
#
_symmetry.space_group_name_H-M   'P 1'
#
loop_
_entity.id
_entity.type
_entity.pdbx_description
1 polymer ?
#
loop_
_entity_poly.entity_id
_entity_poly.type
_entity_poly.pdbx_seq_one_letter_code
_entity_poly.pdbx_strand_id
1 'polypeptide(L)'
;MAKSITQNNVCPMELGINVLSGKWKLQILWNIYNRKTLRFNELQRILGSITTKTLTDQLRELEEQKIISRIVYPEVPPKVEYSFTDVGRTLEPVLKSLCDWGTKYLQMLNTWEEK
;
A
#
# COMPACT_ATOMS: atom_id res chain seq x y z
N MET A 1 -7.52 -6.86 -14.89
CA MET A 1 -8.12 -6.75 -15.01
C MET A 1 -9.03 -6.28 -14.55
N ALA A 2 -9.15 -5.74 -14.51
CA ALA A 2 -9.88 -5.16 -13.97
C ALA A 2 -11.06 -5.07 -14.45
N LYS A 3 -11.57 -5.68 -14.81
CA LYS A 3 -12.57 -5.54 -15.35
C LYS A 3 -13.58 -5.15 -14.66
N SER A 4 -14.31 -4.68 -14.85
CA SER A 4 -15.55 -4.44 -14.48
C SER A 4 -15.75 -4.50 -13.08
N ILE A 5 -15.12 -3.73 -12.35
CA ILE A 5 -15.27 -3.73 -10.96
C ILE A 5 -16.60 -3.32 -10.48
N THR A 6 -17.38 -2.68 -11.30
CA THR A 6 -18.66 -2.17 -10.88
C THR A 6 -19.74 -3.21 -10.88
N GLN A 7 -19.39 -4.46 -11.00
CA GLN A 7 -20.37 -5.51 -11.10
C GLN A 7 -21.14 -5.69 -9.83
N ASN A 8 -22.42 -5.99 -9.96
CA ASN A 8 -23.27 -6.20 -8.82
C ASN A 8 -22.95 -7.46 -8.05
N ASN A 9 -22.26 -8.40 -8.69
CA ASN A 9 -21.97 -9.70 -8.07
C ASN A 9 -20.62 -9.74 -7.39
N VAL A 10 -19.94 -8.63 -7.31
CA VAL A 10 -18.62 -8.64 -6.69
C VAL A 10 -18.77 -8.68 -5.18
N CYS A 11 -18.11 -9.63 -4.54
CA CYS A 11 -18.06 -9.68 -3.10
C CYS A 11 -17.10 -8.61 -2.60
N PRO A 12 -17.56 -7.67 -1.77
CA PRO A 12 -16.68 -6.58 -1.31
C PRO A 12 -15.42 -7.08 -0.62
N MET A 13 -15.51 -8.17 0.14
CA MET A 13 -14.33 -8.71 0.79
C MET A 13 -13.32 -9.21 -0.22
N GLU A 14 -13.79 -9.94 -1.23
CA GLU A 14 -12.90 -10.42 -2.27
C GLU A 14 -12.26 -9.28 -3.04
N LEU A 15 -13.03 -8.25 -3.33
CA LEU A 15 -12.48 -7.10 -4.03
C LEU A 15 -11.37 -6.44 -3.22
N GLY A 16 -11.62 -6.26 -1.93
CA GLY A 16 -10.61 -5.68 -1.06
C GLY A 16 -9.35 -6.52 -0.99
N ILE A 17 -9.52 -7.83 -0.86
CA ILE A 17 -8.39 -8.73 -0.84
C ILE A 17 -7.59 -8.63 -2.14
N ASN A 18 -8.30 -8.62 -3.28
CA ASN A 18 -7.61 -8.57 -4.57
C ASN A 18 -6.82 -7.28 -4.77
N VAL A 19 -7.36 -6.17 -4.29
CA VAL A 19 -6.66 -4.89 -4.41
C VAL A 19 -5.41 -4.86 -3.54
N LEU A 20 -5.49 -5.44 -2.34
CA LEU A 20 -4.42 -5.32 -1.35
C LEU A 20 -3.50 -6.52 -1.27
N SER A 21 -3.79 -7.59 -1.99
CA SER A 21 -3.03 -8.82 -1.85
C SER A 21 -1.64 -8.67 -2.47
N GLY A 22 -0.76 -9.56 -2.04
CA GLY A 22 0.62 -9.55 -2.44
C GLY A 22 1.49 -9.18 -1.26
N LYS A 23 2.75 -9.46 -1.40
CA LYS A 23 3.66 -9.31 -0.29
C LYS A 23 3.91 -7.85 0.07
N TRP A 24 3.88 -6.97 -0.93
CA TRP A 24 4.41 -5.64 -0.74
C TRP A 24 3.39 -4.51 -0.70
N LYS A 25 2.18 -4.73 -1.22
CA LYS A 25 1.25 -3.61 -1.40
C LYS A 25 0.86 -2.93 -0.09
N LEU A 26 0.52 -3.74 0.92
CA LEU A 26 0.15 -3.14 2.21
C LEU A 26 1.31 -2.39 2.84
N GLN A 27 2.53 -2.90 2.69
CA GLN A 27 3.69 -2.20 3.22
C GLN A 27 3.94 -0.89 2.50
N ILE A 28 3.76 -0.88 1.18
CA ILE A 28 3.90 0.36 0.41
C ILE A 28 2.88 1.38 0.88
N LEU A 29 1.61 0.95 0.99
CA LEU A 29 0.54 1.85 1.38
C LEU A 29 0.72 2.36 2.80
N TRP A 30 1.16 1.51 3.71
CA TRP A 30 1.41 1.91 5.09
C TRP A 30 2.46 3.00 5.16
N ASN A 31 3.51 2.89 4.36
CA ASN A 31 4.56 3.88 4.38
C ASN A 31 4.12 5.20 3.75
N ILE A 32 3.31 5.14 2.69
CA ILE A 32 2.76 6.36 2.11
C ILE A 32 1.83 7.04 3.11
N TYR A 33 1.01 6.26 3.82
CA TYR A 33 0.13 6.80 4.82
C TYR A 33 0.90 7.58 5.89
N ASN A 34 1.98 6.98 6.38
CA ASN A 34 2.74 7.60 7.46
C ASN A 34 3.52 8.83 7.02
N ARG A 35 3.98 8.85 5.79
CA ARG A 35 4.82 9.93 5.30
C ARG A 35 4.12 10.91 4.38
N LYS A 36 2.91 10.61 4.00
CA LYS A 36 2.08 11.39 3.09
C LYS A 36 2.56 11.30 1.65
N THR A 37 3.83 11.49 1.41
CA THR A 37 4.43 11.46 0.08
C THR A 37 5.73 10.71 0.15
N LEU A 38 6.00 9.86 -0.82
CA LEU A 38 7.26 9.13 -0.88
C LEU A 38 7.76 9.06 -2.30
N ARG A 39 9.08 9.12 -2.44
CA ARG A 39 9.73 8.91 -3.72
C ARG A 39 10.08 7.44 -3.88
N PHE A 40 10.28 7.04 -5.14
CA PHE A 40 10.62 5.66 -5.46
C PHE A 40 11.82 5.17 -4.67
N ASN A 41 12.90 5.97 -4.66
CA ASN A 41 14.12 5.55 -3.98
C ASN A 41 13.93 5.45 -2.47
N GLU A 42 13.10 6.30 -1.92
CA GLU A 42 12.81 6.24 -0.49
C GLU A 42 12.06 4.96 -0.14
N LEU A 43 11.07 4.62 -0.95
CA LEU A 43 10.32 3.38 -0.74
C LEU A 43 11.23 2.16 -0.85
N GLN A 44 12.09 2.16 -1.85
CA GLN A 44 12.99 1.03 -2.04
C GLN A 44 13.92 0.87 -0.84
N ARG A 45 14.41 1.97 -0.32
CA ARG A 45 15.28 1.92 0.85
C ARG A 45 14.55 1.42 2.08
N ILE A 46 13.33 1.90 2.29
CA ILE A 46 12.54 1.50 3.45
C ILE A 46 12.20 0.01 3.39
N LEU A 47 11.80 -0.46 2.22
CA LEU A 47 11.36 -1.85 2.08
C LEU A 47 12.53 -2.83 2.00
N GLY A 48 13.72 -2.33 1.72
CA GLY A 48 14.93 -3.13 1.82
C GLY A 48 15.13 -4.13 0.73
N SER A 49 14.50 -5.28 0.83
CA SER A 49 14.80 -6.39 -0.08
C SER A 49 13.98 -6.38 -1.37
N ILE A 50 13.14 -5.38 -1.57
CA ILE A 50 12.34 -5.34 -2.78
C ILE A 50 13.20 -4.97 -3.99
N THR A 51 13.00 -5.67 -5.10
CA THR A 51 13.73 -5.34 -6.32
C THR A 51 13.09 -4.15 -7.02
N THR A 52 13.87 -3.48 -7.86
CA THR A 52 13.35 -2.37 -8.65
C THR A 52 12.17 -2.80 -9.50
N LYS A 53 12.27 -3.98 -10.11
CA LYS A 53 11.19 -4.47 -10.96
C LYS A 53 9.91 -4.69 -10.16
N THR A 54 10.03 -5.35 -9.02
CA THR A 54 8.85 -5.62 -8.20
C THR A 54 8.21 -4.34 -7.70
N LEU A 55 9.02 -3.41 -7.22
CA LEU A 55 8.47 -2.14 -6.73
C LEU A 55 7.78 -1.38 -7.86
N THR A 56 8.40 -1.33 -9.03
CA THR A 56 7.79 -0.68 -10.19
C THR A 56 6.45 -1.31 -10.52
N ASP A 57 6.39 -2.65 -10.54
CA ASP A 57 5.16 -3.36 -10.89
C ASP A 57 4.07 -3.09 -9.84
N GLN A 58 4.43 -3.12 -8.57
CA GLN A 58 3.45 -2.89 -7.51
C GLN A 58 2.91 -1.47 -7.53
N LEU A 59 3.77 -0.49 -7.72
CA LEU A 59 3.33 0.90 -7.79
C LEU A 59 2.44 1.14 -9.00
N ARG A 60 2.78 0.50 -10.11
CA ARG A 60 1.99 0.65 -11.33
C ARG A 60 0.59 0.07 -11.14
N GLU A 61 0.48 -1.08 -10.48
CA GLU A 61 -0.82 -1.68 -10.23
C GLU A 61 -1.65 -0.80 -9.31
N LEU A 62 -1.05 -0.27 -8.25
CA LEU A 62 -1.77 0.62 -7.34
C LEU A 62 -2.23 1.89 -8.04
N GLU A 63 -1.41 2.39 -8.94
CA GLU A 63 -1.76 3.56 -9.72
C GLU A 63 -2.92 3.27 -10.66
N GLU A 64 -2.88 2.13 -11.34
CA GLU A 64 -3.96 1.72 -12.24
C GLU A 64 -5.26 1.52 -11.49
N GLN A 65 -5.19 1.07 -10.25
CA GLN A 65 -6.38 0.88 -9.43
C GLN A 65 -6.85 2.18 -8.79
N LYS A 66 -6.20 3.29 -9.10
CA LYS A 66 -6.59 4.62 -8.61
C LYS A 66 -6.39 4.78 -7.10
N ILE A 67 -5.54 3.98 -6.52
CA ILE A 67 -5.24 4.08 -5.08
C ILE A 67 -4.19 5.14 -4.81
N ILE A 68 -3.17 5.20 -5.66
CA ILE A 68 -2.12 6.20 -5.52
C ILE A 68 -1.98 7.00 -6.80
N SER A 69 -1.41 8.18 -6.67
CA SER A 69 -1.07 9.01 -7.82
C SER A 69 0.43 9.18 -7.89
N ARG A 70 0.89 9.36 -9.10
CA ARG A 70 2.29 9.53 -9.39
C ARG A 70 2.47 10.91 -9.98
N ILE A 71 3.25 11.75 -9.33
CA ILE A 71 3.47 13.13 -9.76
C ILE A 71 4.93 13.28 -10.17
N VAL A 72 5.13 13.71 -11.40
CA VAL A 72 6.46 13.93 -11.95
C VAL A 72 6.74 15.41 -11.97
N TYR A 73 7.84 15.83 -11.34
CA TYR A 73 8.24 17.23 -11.34
C TYR A 73 9.31 17.42 -12.40
N PRO A 74 9.17 18.45 -13.24
CA PRO A 74 10.13 18.67 -14.33
C PRO A 74 11.42 19.31 -13.83
N GLU A 75 12.21 18.51 -13.17
CA GLU A 75 13.49 18.92 -12.63
C GLU A 75 14.59 18.10 -13.25
N VAL A 76 15.83 18.44 -12.94
CA VAL A 76 16.98 17.67 -13.40
C VAL A 76 17.82 17.37 -12.17
N PRO A 77 17.86 16.11 -11.72
CA PRO A 77 17.12 14.96 -12.26
C PRO A 77 15.64 15.05 -11.92
N PRO A 78 14.79 14.37 -12.68
CA PRO A 78 13.36 14.45 -12.43
C PRO A 78 13.00 13.87 -11.06
N LYS A 79 12.02 14.48 -10.43
CA LYS A 79 11.52 14.04 -9.15
C LYS A 79 10.15 13.41 -9.34
N VAL A 80 9.98 12.20 -8.81
CA VAL A 80 8.71 11.48 -8.89
C VAL A 80 8.25 11.18 -7.50
N GLU A 81 7.02 11.56 -7.18
CA GLU A 81 6.45 11.34 -5.86
C GLU A 81 5.15 10.55 -5.98
N TYR A 82 4.93 9.69 -4.98
CA TYR A 82 3.72 8.88 -4.88
C TYR A 82 2.95 9.31 -3.64
N SER A 83 1.65 9.46 -3.78
CA SER A 83 0.77 9.82 -2.67
C SER A 83 -0.59 9.18 -2.90
N PHE A 84 -1.44 9.19 -1.85
CA PHE A 84 -2.79 8.67 -1.99
C PHE A 84 -3.64 9.58 -2.86
N THR A 85 -4.52 8.95 -3.63
CA THR A 85 -5.65 9.65 -4.25
C THR A 85 -6.76 9.78 -3.21
N ASP A 86 -7.87 10.42 -3.60
CA ASP A 86 -9.04 10.46 -2.73
C ASP A 86 -9.52 9.04 -2.41
N VAL A 87 -9.53 8.18 -3.42
CA VAL A 87 -9.91 6.78 -3.20
C VAL A 87 -8.93 6.11 -2.24
N GLY A 88 -7.63 6.35 -2.45
CA GLY A 88 -6.62 5.74 -1.59
C GLY A 88 -6.75 6.18 -0.14
N ARG A 89 -7.16 7.42 0.10
CA ARG A 89 -7.31 7.90 1.47
C ARG A 89 -8.40 7.14 2.21
N THR A 90 -9.35 6.55 1.52
CA THR A 90 -10.36 5.73 2.19
C THR A 90 -9.78 4.47 2.81
N LEU A 91 -8.55 4.11 2.43
CA LEU A 91 -7.88 2.97 3.03
C LEU A 91 -7.20 3.29 4.35
N GLU A 92 -7.05 4.56 4.69
CA GLU A 92 -6.31 4.93 5.88
C GLU A 92 -6.86 4.28 7.15
N PRO A 93 -8.18 4.27 7.39
CA PRO A 93 -8.69 3.58 8.58
C PRO A 93 -8.40 2.08 8.57
N VAL A 94 -8.40 1.48 7.40
CA VAL A 94 -8.11 0.05 7.28
C VAL A 94 -6.66 -0.22 7.68
N LEU A 95 -5.75 0.60 7.18
CA LEU A 95 -4.33 0.44 7.49
C LEU A 95 -4.07 0.64 8.98
N LYS A 96 -4.72 1.64 9.56
CA LYS A 96 -4.56 1.91 10.98
C LYS A 96 -5.11 0.75 11.81
N SER A 97 -6.27 0.24 11.44
CA SER A 97 -6.87 -0.88 12.15
C SER A 97 -6.00 -2.12 12.06
N LEU A 98 -5.39 -2.34 10.91
CA LEU A 98 -4.52 -3.50 10.75
C LEU A 98 -3.29 -3.38 11.64
N CYS A 99 -2.71 -2.18 11.72
CA CYS A 99 -1.57 -1.96 12.59
C CYS A 99 -1.96 -2.15 14.06
N ASP A 100 -3.12 -1.64 14.44
CA ASP A 100 -3.61 -1.78 15.82
C ASP A 100 -3.81 -3.26 16.15
N TRP A 101 -4.40 -4.00 15.24
CA TRP A 101 -4.60 -5.42 15.47
C TRP A 101 -3.26 -6.15 15.58
N GLY A 102 -2.30 -5.80 14.72
CA GLY A 102 -0.98 -6.43 14.78
C GLY A 102 -0.29 -6.19 16.11
N THR A 103 -0.44 -4.98 16.65
CA THR A 103 0.13 -4.65 17.95
C THR A 103 -0.48 -5.52 19.05
N LYS A 104 -1.80 -5.63 19.01
CA LYS A 104 -2.50 -6.44 20.00
C LYS A 104 -2.11 -7.91 19.89
N TYR A 105 -2.03 -8.40 18.68
CA TYR A 105 -1.66 -9.78 18.44
C TYR A 105 -0.26 -10.08 18.99
N LEU A 106 0.67 -9.16 18.73
CA LEU A 106 2.03 -9.33 19.23
C LEU A 106 2.05 -9.37 20.76
N GLN A 107 1.28 -8.51 21.40
CA GLN A 107 1.21 -8.50 22.86
C GLN A 107 0.65 -9.82 23.40
N MET A 108 -0.35 -10.35 22.75
CA MET A 108 -0.94 -11.61 23.18
C MET A 108 0.03 -12.78 23.00
N LEU A 109 0.78 -12.77 21.90
CA LEU A 109 1.79 -13.80 21.68
C LEU A 109 2.88 -13.76 22.75
N ASN A 110 3.33 -12.56 23.09
CA ASN A 110 4.35 -12.41 24.12
C ASN A 110 3.85 -12.94 25.47
N THR A 111 2.60 -12.65 25.80
CA THR A 111 2.02 -13.15 27.05
C THR A 111 1.95 -14.67 27.02
N TRP A 112 1.60 -15.24 25.89
CA TRP A 112 1.53 -16.71 25.80
C TRP A 112 2.88 -17.35 25.99
N GLU A 113 3.92 -16.77 25.43
CA GLU A 113 5.25 -17.35 25.55
C GLU A 113 5.81 -17.28 26.96
N GLU A 114 5.32 -16.35 27.74
CA GLU A 114 5.80 -16.22 29.12
C GLU A 114 5.18 -17.24 30.04
N LYS A 115 4.20 -17.96 29.60
CA LYS A 115 3.60 -19.00 30.40
C LYS A 115 4.28 -20.33 30.17
#